data_5f354fcfd045547778cb8254edbc06f0
#
_entry.id   5f354fcfd045547778cb8254edbc06f0
#
_cell.length_a   1.000
_cell.length_b   1.000
_cell.length_c   1.000
_cell.angle_alpha   90.00
_cell.angle_beta   90.00
_cell.angle_gamma   90.00
#
_symmetry.space_group_name_H-M   'P 1'
#
loop_
_entity.id
_entity.type
_entity.pdbx_description
1 polymer ?
#
loop_
_entity_poly.entity_id
_entity_poly.type
_entity_poly.pdbx_seq_one_letter_code
_entity_poly.pdbx_strand_id
1 'polypeptide(L)'
;KNIIKYIFIYIICIITTSCDNPMSVTTCDYCYLNLEAPDLQIDENGIYHLDYNNGEVQTFTKLRAYIGYEYEYVGWTTNVSFEGCTWDYCEDVPVINGSGYSSADGYSYQMMGVMEENIGDIATIWVGYYDSYGNQWLDSIKVKINE
;
A
#
# COMPACT_ATOMS: atom_id res chain seq x y z
N LYS A 1 -52.66 -21.90 -1.05
CA LYS A 1 -51.46 -22.53 -1.70
C LYS A 1 -50.49 -21.51 -2.30
N ASN A 2 -50.86 -20.24 -2.49
CA ASN A 2 -50.01 -19.21 -3.13
C ASN A 2 -49.19 -18.36 -2.14
N ILE A 3 -49.58 -18.30 -0.86
CA ILE A 3 -48.90 -17.49 0.15
C ILE A 3 -47.48 -18.01 0.46
N ILE A 4 -47.28 -19.33 0.45
CA ILE A 4 -45.99 -19.96 0.72
C ILE A 4 -44.98 -19.65 -0.38
N LYS A 5 -45.41 -19.49 -1.65
CA LYS A 5 -44.53 -19.13 -2.76
C LYS A 5 -43.96 -17.70 -2.62
N TYR A 6 -44.78 -16.77 -2.11
CA TYR A 6 -44.32 -15.37 -1.93
C TYR A 6 -43.36 -15.22 -0.74
N ILE A 7 -43.57 -16.02 0.31
CA ILE A 7 -42.65 -16.04 1.47
C ILE A 7 -41.28 -16.57 1.06
N PHE A 8 -41.21 -17.61 0.20
CA PHE A 8 -39.95 -18.15 -0.28
C PHE A 8 -39.18 -17.17 -1.20
N ILE A 9 -39.90 -16.44 -2.06
CA ILE A 9 -39.30 -15.40 -2.91
C ILE A 9 -38.77 -14.25 -2.07
N TYR A 10 -39.49 -13.85 -1.02
CA TYR A 10 -39.05 -12.76 -0.11
C TYR A 10 -37.80 -13.15 0.71
N ILE A 11 -37.72 -14.40 1.16
CA ILE A 11 -36.56 -14.92 1.89
C ILE A 11 -35.30 -15.02 0.95
N ILE A 12 -35.49 -15.43 -0.32
CA ILE A 12 -34.40 -15.49 -1.29
C ILE A 12 -33.89 -14.08 -1.63
N CYS A 13 -34.77 -13.06 -1.75
CA CYS A 13 -34.35 -11.68 -1.97
C CYS A 13 -33.58 -11.08 -0.77
N ILE A 14 -33.83 -11.53 0.44
CA ILE A 14 -33.10 -11.05 1.63
C ILE A 14 -31.70 -11.68 1.72
N ILE A 15 -31.51 -12.88 1.18
CA ILE A 15 -30.21 -13.58 1.22
C ILE A 15 -29.26 -13.10 0.10
N THR A 16 -29.78 -12.55 -1.00
CA THR A 16 -28.96 -12.08 -2.13
C THR A 16 -28.52 -10.62 -2.04
N THR A 17 -28.96 -9.85 -1.05
CA THR A 17 -28.54 -8.45 -0.86
C THR A 17 -27.40 -8.25 0.13
N SER A 18 -26.74 -9.34 0.57
CA SER A 18 -25.67 -9.23 1.58
C SER A 18 -24.23 -9.39 1.01
N CYS A 19 -24.03 -9.22 -0.30
CA CYS A 19 -22.70 -9.32 -0.91
C CYS A 19 -22.20 -8.06 -1.63
N ASP A 20 -22.91 -6.95 -1.57
CA ASP A 20 -22.46 -5.66 -2.08
C ASP A 20 -22.48 -4.61 -0.96
N ASN A 21 -21.75 -4.85 0.12
CA ASN A 21 -21.26 -3.73 0.89
C ASN A 21 -19.98 -3.26 0.18
N PRO A 22 -19.99 -2.09 -0.51
CA PRO A 22 -18.74 -1.38 -0.69
C PRO A 22 -18.18 -1.25 0.72
N MET A 23 -16.90 -1.64 0.92
CA MET A 23 -16.22 -1.40 2.18
C MET A 23 -16.60 0.00 2.63
N SER A 24 -17.42 0.09 3.67
CA SER A 24 -17.68 1.36 4.28
C SER A 24 -16.34 1.77 4.83
N VAL A 25 -15.71 2.74 4.17
CA VAL A 25 -14.61 3.49 4.76
C VAL A 25 -15.22 4.13 5.99
N THR A 26 -15.15 3.42 7.10
CA THR A 26 -15.48 3.98 8.40
C THR A 26 -14.43 5.03 8.62
N THR A 27 -14.78 6.30 8.43
CA THR A 27 -13.94 7.42 8.87
C THR A 27 -13.84 7.29 10.37
N CYS A 28 -12.75 6.71 10.82
CA CYS A 28 -12.38 6.77 12.21
C CYS A 28 -11.84 8.19 12.45
N ASP A 29 -12.52 8.98 13.30
CA ASP A 29 -12.10 10.34 13.64
C ASP A 29 -10.70 10.42 14.28
N TYR A 30 -10.07 9.28 14.55
CA TYR A 30 -8.76 9.12 15.19
C TYR A 30 -7.81 8.15 14.47
N CYS A 31 -8.18 7.61 13.30
CA CYS A 31 -7.34 6.70 12.53
C CYS A 31 -6.76 7.47 11.35
N TYR A 32 -5.50 7.81 11.43
CA TYR A 32 -4.77 8.47 10.35
C TYR A 32 -3.72 7.50 9.79
N LEU A 33 -4.02 6.88 8.67
CA LEU A 33 -2.97 6.31 7.85
C LEU A 33 -2.55 7.40 6.88
N ASN A 34 -1.29 7.81 6.94
CA ASN A 34 -0.72 8.80 6.05
C ASN A 34 0.64 8.32 5.57
N LEU A 35 0.73 8.00 4.28
CA LEU A 35 1.95 7.54 3.62
C LEU A 35 2.66 8.72 2.97
N GLU A 36 3.96 8.86 3.21
CA GLU A 36 4.77 9.93 2.67
C GLU A 36 6.21 9.49 2.36
N ALA A 37 6.85 10.21 1.44
CA ALA A 37 8.26 10.11 1.11
C ALA A 37 8.96 11.42 1.52
N PRO A 38 9.41 11.57 2.77
CA PRO A 38 9.80 12.85 3.35
C PRO A 38 11.02 13.49 2.67
N ASP A 39 11.86 12.69 2.02
CA ASP A 39 13.09 13.14 1.37
C ASP A 39 12.89 13.48 -0.12
N LEU A 40 11.68 13.26 -0.66
CA LEU A 40 11.36 13.50 -2.06
C LEU A 40 10.52 14.76 -2.26
N GLN A 41 10.69 15.38 -3.41
CA GLN A 41 9.84 16.48 -3.85
C GLN A 41 8.53 15.94 -4.43
N ILE A 42 7.43 16.60 -4.14
CA ILE A 42 6.11 16.28 -4.69
C ILE A 42 5.71 17.37 -5.71
N ASP A 43 5.16 16.94 -6.84
CA ASP A 43 4.66 17.85 -7.87
C ASP A 43 3.20 18.28 -7.63
N GLU A 44 2.67 19.14 -8.50
CA GLU A 44 1.30 19.64 -8.45
C GLU A 44 0.22 18.55 -8.64
N ASN A 45 0.61 17.38 -9.18
CA ASN A 45 -0.26 16.23 -9.38
C ASN A 45 -0.21 15.24 -8.21
N GLY A 46 0.57 15.53 -7.17
CA GLY A 46 0.75 14.66 -6.01
C GLY A 46 1.68 13.48 -6.27
N ILE A 47 2.57 13.58 -7.26
CA ILE A 47 3.57 12.55 -7.58
C ILE A 47 4.91 12.95 -6.97
N TYR A 48 5.50 12.07 -6.19
CA TYR A 48 6.86 12.21 -5.67
C TYR A 48 7.89 11.92 -6.76
N HIS A 49 9.04 12.59 -6.71
CA HIS A 49 10.12 12.44 -7.68
C HIS A 49 11.38 11.90 -7.02
N LEU A 50 11.84 10.74 -7.47
CA LEU A 50 13.10 10.13 -7.06
C LEU A 50 14.08 10.18 -8.24
N ASP A 51 15.16 10.97 -8.09
CA ASP A 51 16.24 11.02 -9.08
C ASP A 51 17.21 9.88 -8.84
N TYR A 52 17.44 9.07 -9.89
CA TYR A 52 18.38 7.97 -9.83
C TYR A 52 19.82 8.50 -9.81
N ASN A 53 20.64 8.00 -8.90
CA ASN A 53 22.02 8.40 -8.80
C ASN A 53 22.90 7.58 -9.77
N ASN A 54 23.20 8.13 -10.93
CA ASN A 54 24.01 7.55 -12.01
C ASN A 54 25.44 7.12 -11.62
N GLY A 55 25.80 7.03 -10.40
CA GLY A 55 27.11 6.53 -9.92
C GLY A 55 26.97 5.34 -8.99
N GLU A 56 25.75 4.94 -8.70
CA GLU A 56 25.45 3.86 -7.77
C GLU A 56 24.76 2.70 -8.49
N VAL A 57 24.91 1.49 -7.93
CA VAL A 57 24.21 0.30 -8.45
C VAL A 57 22.71 0.38 -8.12
N GLN A 58 22.38 1.01 -7.01
CA GLN A 58 21.01 1.15 -6.53
C GLN A 58 20.84 2.47 -5.80
N THR A 59 19.72 3.15 -6.07
CA THR A 59 19.34 4.38 -5.36
C THR A 59 18.22 4.07 -4.37
N PHE A 60 18.35 4.62 -3.17
CA PHE A 60 17.40 4.37 -2.08
C PHE A 60 16.70 5.66 -1.64
N THR A 61 15.44 5.53 -1.25
CA THR A 61 14.70 6.57 -0.53
C THR A 61 13.93 5.98 0.64
N LYS A 62 13.76 6.79 1.68
CA LYS A 62 13.01 6.42 2.87
C LYS A 62 11.53 6.76 2.70
N LEU A 63 10.68 5.81 3.05
CA LEU A 63 9.24 5.99 3.13
C LEU A 63 8.80 5.84 4.58
N ARG A 64 7.74 6.53 4.94
CA ARG A 64 7.12 6.37 6.26
C ARG A 64 5.60 6.46 6.18
N ALA A 65 4.94 5.69 7.00
CA ALA A 65 3.49 5.71 7.15
C ALA A 65 3.12 5.98 8.60
N TYR A 66 2.37 7.03 8.83
CA TYR A 66 1.86 7.35 10.17
C TYR A 66 0.63 6.51 10.46
N ILE A 67 0.70 5.69 11.50
CA ILE A 67 -0.37 4.80 11.95
C ILE A 67 -1.06 5.35 13.21
N GLY A 68 -0.31 6.15 14.00
CA GLY A 68 -0.77 6.72 15.26
C GLY A 68 -0.67 5.78 16.47
N TYR A 69 -0.33 4.51 16.25
CA TYR A 69 -0.19 3.48 17.28
C TYR A 69 1.15 2.78 17.16
N GLU A 70 1.74 2.37 18.28
CA GLU A 70 2.92 1.53 18.31
C GLU A 70 2.55 0.04 18.20
N TYR A 71 3.47 -0.75 17.65
CA TYR A 71 3.37 -2.22 17.52
C TYR A 71 2.21 -2.73 16.64
N GLU A 72 1.66 -1.89 15.75
CA GLU A 72 0.73 -2.35 14.72
C GLU A 72 1.48 -2.99 13.56
N TYR A 73 0.98 -4.14 13.09
CA TYR A 73 1.58 -4.84 11.95
C TYR A 73 1.19 -4.18 10.63
N VAL A 74 2.17 -3.73 9.86
CA VAL A 74 2.00 -2.92 8.65
C VAL A 74 2.61 -3.66 7.46
N GLY A 75 1.82 -3.82 6.40
CA GLY A 75 2.24 -4.39 5.13
C GLY A 75 2.53 -3.30 4.10
N TRP A 76 3.57 -3.52 3.29
CA TRP A 76 3.99 -2.64 2.20
C TRP A 76 4.08 -3.43 0.91
N THR A 77 3.67 -2.82 -0.22
CA THR A 77 3.79 -3.45 -1.54
C THR A 77 3.87 -2.40 -2.65
N THR A 78 4.25 -2.83 -3.85
CA THR A 78 4.38 -1.98 -5.04
C THR A 78 4.05 -2.76 -6.30
N ASN A 79 3.86 -2.03 -7.41
CA ASN A 79 3.68 -2.58 -8.76
C ASN A 79 4.95 -2.56 -9.62
N VAL A 80 6.08 -2.09 -9.08
CA VAL A 80 7.36 -2.00 -9.80
C VAL A 80 8.38 -2.93 -9.16
N SER A 81 9.14 -3.63 -9.98
CA SER A 81 10.24 -4.52 -9.60
C SER A 81 11.45 -4.28 -10.48
N PHE A 82 12.59 -4.85 -10.11
CA PHE A 82 13.80 -4.97 -10.91
C PHE A 82 14.28 -6.42 -10.92
N GLU A 83 15.11 -6.80 -11.90
CA GLU A 83 15.68 -8.14 -11.96
C GLU A 83 16.85 -8.27 -10.97
N GLY A 84 16.62 -9.02 -9.90
CA GLY A 84 17.62 -9.39 -8.90
C GLY A 84 18.25 -10.73 -9.24
N CYS A 85 19.56 -10.78 -9.54
CA CYS A 85 20.25 -12.00 -9.87
C CYS A 85 21.18 -12.46 -8.74
N THR A 86 21.11 -13.75 -8.42
CA THR A 86 22.12 -14.49 -7.65
C THR A 86 23.03 -15.27 -8.60
N TRP A 87 23.95 -16.09 -8.05
CA TRP A 87 24.84 -16.92 -8.87
C TRP A 87 24.11 -17.96 -9.73
N ASP A 88 22.92 -18.40 -9.28
CA ASP A 88 22.20 -19.54 -9.86
C ASP A 88 20.89 -19.17 -10.54
N TYR A 89 20.28 -18.03 -10.20
CA TYR A 89 18.99 -17.61 -10.73
C TYR A 89 18.76 -16.11 -10.64
N CYS A 90 17.83 -15.61 -11.47
CA CYS A 90 17.31 -14.25 -11.41
C CYS A 90 15.83 -14.30 -11.04
N GLU A 91 15.37 -13.32 -10.30
CA GLU A 91 13.96 -13.15 -9.91
C GLU A 91 13.57 -11.68 -9.92
N ASP A 92 12.27 -11.42 -10.09
CA ASP A 92 11.72 -10.07 -9.95
C ASP A 92 11.67 -9.67 -8.48
N VAL A 93 12.46 -8.65 -8.11
CA VAL A 93 12.53 -8.09 -6.77
C VAL A 93 11.73 -6.79 -6.74
N PRO A 94 10.65 -6.71 -5.95
CA PRO A 94 9.90 -5.46 -5.83
C PRO A 94 10.78 -4.33 -5.28
N VAL A 95 10.64 -3.12 -5.83
CA VAL A 95 11.40 -1.93 -5.36
C VAL A 95 11.10 -1.57 -3.91
N ILE A 96 9.99 -2.05 -3.38
CA ILE A 96 9.68 -2.08 -1.96
C ILE A 96 8.94 -3.39 -1.65
N ASN A 97 9.37 -4.09 -0.63
CA ASN A 97 8.71 -5.30 -0.16
C ASN A 97 8.97 -5.44 1.33
N GLY A 98 7.92 -5.71 2.06
CA GLY A 98 8.09 -5.98 3.46
C GLY A 98 6.85 -5.75 4.30
N SER A 99 7.06 -6.06 5.54
CA SER A 99 6.10 -5.82 6.59
C SER A 99 6.87 -5.68 7.90
N GLY A 100 6.28 -5.03 8.85
CA GLY A 100 6.89 -4.82 10.14
C GLY A 100 5.94 -4.16 11.11
N TYR A 101 6.39 -3.98 12.31
CA TYR A 101 5.60 -3.29 13.32
C TYR A 101 5.91 -1.80 13.30
N SER A 102 4.90 -0.96 13.57
CA SER A 102 5.08 0.45 13.80
C SER A 102 5.93 0.68 15.05
N SER A 103 6.71 1.75 15.01
CA SER A 103 7.60 2.16 16.11
C SER A 103 6.84 2.92 17.20
N ALA A 104 7.51 3.21 18.32
CA ALA A 104 6.94 3.96 19.44
C ALA A 104 6.49 5.38 19.09
N ASP A 105 6.97 5.95 17.99
CA ASP A 105 6.53 7.23 17.43
C ASP A 105 5.25 7.14 16.59
N GLY A 106 4.67 5.95 16.46
CA GLY A 106 3.48 5.69 15.68
C GLY A 106 3.73 5.58 14.17
N TYR A 107 4.99 5.51 13.71
CA TYR A 107 5.33 5.35 12.30
C TYR A 107 5.78 3.92 11.97
N SER A 108 5.43 3.46 10.77
CA SER A 108 6.10 2.36 10.10
C SER A 108 7.05 2.93 9.04
N TYR A 109 8.27 2.38 8.96
CA TYR A 109 9.31 2.84 8.04
C TYR A 109 9.69 1.74 7.07
N GLN A 110 9.94 2.13 5.81
CA GLN A 110 10.46 1.26 4.79
C GLN A 110 11.46 2.00 3.88
N MET A 111 12.33 1.22 3.20
CA MET A 111 13.22 1.72 2.18
C MET A 111 12.72 1.25 0.82
N MET A 112 12.55 2.17 -0.11
CA MET A 112 12.37 1.88 -1.53
C MET A 112 13.75 1.91 -2.19
N GLY A 113 14.10 0.83 -2.90
CA GLY A 113 15.36 0.73 -3.64
C GLY A 113 15.08 0.53 -5.12
N VAL A 114 15.65 1.37 -5.97
CA VAL A 114 15.47 1.34 -7.43
C VAL A 114 16.80 1.12 -8.14
N MET A 115 16.73 0.45 -9.28
CA MET A 115 17.87 0.19 -10.19
C MET A 115 17.73 1.10 -11.42
N GLU A 116 18.80 1.17 -12.25
CA GLU A 116 18.83 1.94 -13.50
C GLU A 116 17.66 1.56 -14.44
N GLU A 117 17.30 0.28 -14.49
CA GLU A 117 16.20 -0.22 -15.34
C GLU A 117 14.82 0.32 -14.94
N ASN A 118 14.66 0.84 -13.72
CA ASN A 118 13.41 1.46 -13.28
C ASN A 118 13.26 2.93 -13.69
N ILE A 119 14.27 3.53 -14.35
CA ILE A 119 14.20 4.92 -14.82
C ILE A 119 13.04 5.07 -15.81
N GLY A 120 12.17 6.03 -15.54
CA GLY A 120 10.95 6.31 -16.31
C GLY A 120 9.69 5.68 -15.73
N ASP A 121 9.81 4.71 -14.83
CA ASP A 121 8.66 4.08 -14.18
C ASP A 121 7.96 5.02 -13.20
N ILE A 122 6.68 4.73 -12.97
CA ILE A 122 5.90 5.30 -11.87
C ILE A 122 5.51 4.16 -10.93
N ALA A 123 6.21 4.08 -9.82
CA ALA A 123 5.89 3.13 -8.77
C ALA A 123 4.70 3.63 -7.96
N THR A 124 3.66 2.81 -7.86
CA THR A 124 2.61 3.00 -6.87
C THR A 124 2.96 2.18 -5.65
N ILE A 125 3.09 2.84 -4.51
CA ILE A 125 3.41 2.23 -3.23
C ILE A 125 2.12 2.18 -2.43
N TRP A 126 1.75 1.00 -1.95
CA TRP A 126 0.62 0.80 -1.04
C TRP A 126 1.13 0.41 0.34
N VAL A 127 0.46 0.94 1.34
CA VAL A 127 0.66 0.57 2.73
C VAL A 127 -0.69 0.23 3.35
N GLY A 128 -0.72 -0.74 4.24
CA GLY A 128 -1.94 -1.10 4.92
C GLY A 128 -1.72 -1.81 6.25
N TYR A 129 -2.69 -1.70 7.13
CA TYR A 129 -2.74 -2.43 8.39
C TYR A 129 -4.18 -2.75 8.79
N TYR A 130 -4.33 -3.65 9.75
CA TYR A 130 -5.61 -3.94 10.40
C TYR A 130 -5.56 -3.43 11.83
N ASP A 131 -6.55 -2.62 12.20
CA ASP A 131 -6.67 -2.17 13.59
C ASP A 131 -7.15 -3.30 14.53
N SER A 132 -7.14 -3.03 15.82
CA SER A 132 -7.56 -3.99 16.85
C SER A 132 -9.04 -4.43 16.75
N TYR A 133 -9.84 -3.73 15.95
CA TYR A 133 -11.24 -4.06 15.67
C TYR A 133 -11.41 -4.86 14.37
N GLY A 134 -10.30 -5.09 13.63
CA GLY A 134 -10.29 -5.80 12.36
C GLY A 134 -10.64 -4.94 11.15
N ASN A 135 -10.69 -3.62 11.28
CA ASN A 135 -10.87 -2.72 10.14
C ASN A 135 -9.56 -2.61 9.36
N GLN A 136 -9.67 -2.68 8.04
CA GLN A 136 -8.54 -2.50 7.14
C GLN A 136 -8.35 -1.02 6.79
N TRP A 137 -7.12 -0.53 6.93
CA TRP A 137 -6.70 0.80 6.54
C TRP A 137 -5.69 0.69 5.41
N LEU A 138 -5.89 1.48 4.35
CA LEU A 138 -5.04 1.48 3.15
C LEU A 138 -4.74 2.91 2.74
N ASP A 139 -3.50 3.15 2.33
CA ASP A 139 -3.08 4.40 1.69
C ASP A 139 -2.08 4.12 0.58
N SER A 140 -1.88 5.07 -0.34
CA SER A 140 -0.94 4.91 -1.43
C SER A 140 -0.38 6.24 -1.91
N ILE A 141 0.88 6.20 -2.35
CA ILE A 141 1.53 7.30 -3.06
C ILE A 141 2.08 6.82 -4.40
N LYS A 142 2.36 7.77 -5.29
CA LYS A 142 3.07 7.53 -6.54
C LYS A 142 4.45 8.16 -6.49
N VAL A 143 5.45 7.39 -6.91
CA VAL A 143 6.84 7.84 -7.01
C VAL A 143 7.30 7.65 -8.45
N LYS A 144 7.62 8.73 -9.13
CA LYS A 144 8.24 8.70 -10.46
C LYS A 144 9.75 8.63 -10.31
N ILE A 145 10.36 7.68 -11.01
CA ILE A 145 11.81 7.47 -11.03
C ILE A 145 12.37 8.22 -12.24
N ASN A 146 13.20 9.21 -11.98
CA ASN A 146 13.82 10.05 -13.02
C ASN A 146 15.28 9.64 -13.25
N GLU A 147 15.84 10.10 -14.40
CA GLU A 147 17.27 10.01 -14.70
C GLU A 147 18.07 10.96 -13.81
#